data_2a5c082dcb9cd299941a6019262485ff
#
_entry.id   2a5c082dcb9cd299941a6019262485ff
#
_cell.length_a   1.000
_cell.length_b   1.000
_cell.length_c   1.000
_cell.angle_alpha   90.00
_cell.angle_beta   90.00
_cell.angle_gamma   90.00
#
_symmetry.space_group_name_H-M   'P 1'
#
loop_
_entity.id
_entity.type
_entity.pdbx_description
1 polymer ?
#
loop_
_entity_poly.entity_id
_entity_poly.type
_entity_poly.pdbx_seq_one_letter_code
_entity_poly.pdbx_strand_id
1 'polypeptide(L)'
;SSRGSACFEQLNGLIDIVGYLRWLALSTWVESVDYVDELWLFASNEADRQRFLLHAWDPDDSFETCHRQGRDAIGNATTKQFLYCAEGTIDRVLVRSSDMMMRYLKELNYVLREGLTDGLHAIVIEQERQIKHLMNDETALGLTELRKLKPSINSADDASVEMINSLRYYETLAEERRMTLLRNPYVYAAWGDDEWSSVPLDENC
;
A
#
# COMPACT_ATOMS: atom_id res chain seq x y z
N SER A 1 -0.49 1.62 29.08
CA SER A 1 -1.60 1.33 28.15
C SER A 1 -2.55 2.52 27.90
N SER A 2 -2.70 3.49 28.82
CA SER A 2 -3.68 4.57 28.65
C SER A 2 -3.28 5.68 27.64
N ARG A 3 -1.99 5.91 27.39
CA ARG A 3 -1.52 6.99 26.51
C ARG A 3 -1.67 6.68 25.02
N GLY A 4 -1.47 5.44 24.60
CA GLY A 4 -1.58 5.05 23.20
C GLY A 4 -3.02 5.08 22.69
N SER A 5 -3.98 4.64 23.52
CA SER A 5 -5.41 4.75 23.23
C SER A 5 -5.87 6.20 23.09
N ALA A 6 -5.37 7.11 23.96
CA ALA A 6 -5.68 8.53 23.86
C ALA A 6 -5.15 9.17 22.57
N CYS A 7 -3.96 8.78 22.10
CA CYS A 7 -3.39 9.27 20.84
C CYS A 7 -4.23 8.82 19.64
N PHE A 8 -4.63 7.56 19.60
CA PHE A 8 -5.51 7.05 18.54
C PHE A 8 -6.83 7.82 18.50
N GLU A 9 -7.51 7.99 19.64
CA GLU A 9 -8.80 8.68 19.71
C GLU A 9 -8.68 10.14 19.25
N GLN A 10 -7.60 10.83 19.64
CA GLN A 10 -7.34 12.20 19.19
C GLN A 10 -7.15 12.26 17.68
N LEU A 11 -6.34 11.37 17.09
CA LEU A 11 -6.13 11.31 15.65
C LEU A 11 -7.42 10.92 14.91
N ASN A 12 -8.17 9.94 15.42
CA ASN A 12 -9.43 9.51 14.83
C ASN A 12 -10.53 10.60 14.87
N GLY A 13 -10.42 11.53 15.81
CA GLY A 13 -11.27 12.72 15.84
C GLY A 13 -10.92 13.76 14.76
N LEU A 14 -9.70 13.73 14.22
CA LEU A 14 -9.21 14.70 13.25
C LEU A 14 -9.17 14.15 11.83
N ILE A 15 -8.75 12.90 11.67
CA ILE A 15 -8.58 12.24 10.37
C ILE A 15 -9.20 10.84 10.40
N ASP A 16 -9.46 10.28 9.23
CA ASP A 16 -9.77 8.85 9.08
C ASP A 16 -8.50 8.02 9.28
N ILE A 17 -8.12 7.84 10.55
CA ILE A 17 -6.88 7.13 10.90
C ILE A 17 -6.92 5.66 10.48
N VAL A 18 -8.07 5.01 10.50
CA VAL A 18 -8.20 3.62 10.04
C VAL A 18 -7.96 3.53 8.54
N GLY A 19 -8.55 4.45 7.76
CA GLY A 19 -8.27 4.59 6.34
C GLY A 19 -6.78 4.83 6.08
N TYR A 20 -6.13 5.70 6.87
CA TYR A 20 -4.69 5.93 6.77
C TYR A 20 -3.87 4.66 7.03
N LEU A 21 -4.17 3.90 8.08
CA LEU A 21 -3.46 2.66 8.40
C LEU A 21 -3.64 1.60 7.30
N ARG A 22 -4.82 1.53 6.67
CA ARG A 22 -5.07 0.67 5.50
C ARG A 22 -4.28 1.11 4.27
N TRP A 23 -4.24 2.41 4.00
CA TRP A 23 -3.42 2.96 2.94
C TRP A 23 -1.95 2.64 3.14
N LEU A 24 -1.44 2.87 4.34
CA LEU A 24 -0.06 2.52 4.70
C LEU A 24 0.22 1.02 4.59
N ALA A 25 -0.76 0.17 4.95
CA ALA A 25 -0.67 -1.27 4.78
C ALA A 25 -0.61 -1.69 3.31
N LEU A 26 -1.44 -1.07 2.46
CA LEU A 26 -1.42 -1.28 1.02
C LEU A 26 -0.07 -0.83 0.44
N SER A 27 0.39 0.37 0.77
CA SER A 27 1.69 0.92 0.32
C SER A 27 2.86 0.03 0.76
N THR A 28 2.81 -0.53 1.97
CA THR A 28 3.79 -1.53 2.44
C THR A 28 3.73 -2.82 1.64
N TRP A 29 2.54 -3.29 1.28
CA TRP A 29 2.40 -4.50 0.48
C TRP A 29 2.95 -4.34 -0.93
N VAL A 30 2.62 -3.24 -1.60
CA VAL A 30 3.09 -2.98 -2.97
C VAL A 30 4.46 -2.29 -3.03
N GLU A 31 5.13 -2.14 -1.88
CA GLU A 31 6.45 -1.50 -1.78
C GLU A 31 6.50 -0.11 -2.43
N SER A 32 5.45 0.70 -2.22
CA SER A 32 5.43 2.10 -2.67
C SER A 32 6.45 2.93 -1.90
N VAL A 33 7.24 3.74 -2.60
CA VAL A 33 8.31 4.56 -2.01
C VAL A 33 7.92 6.02 -1.82
N ASP A 34 6.84 6.48 -2.44
CA ASP A 34 6.43 7.89 -2.46
C ASP A 34 4.96 8.10 -2.06
N TYR A 35 4.47 7.26 -1.17
CA TYR A 35 3.05 7.20 -0.84
C TYR A 35 2.52 8.42 -0.06
N VAL A 36 3.36 9.30 0.46
CA VAL A 36 2.91 10.43 1.30
C VAL A 36 2.39 11.59 0.48
N ASP A 37 3.00 11.92 -0.63
CA ASP A 37 2.51 12.95 -1.54
C ASP A 37 1.44 12.43 -2.51
N GLU A 38 1.26 11.12 -2.57
CA GLU A 38 0.15 10.45 -3.25
C GLU A 38 -1.12 10.31 -2.38
N LEU A 39 -1.15 10.99 -1.24
CA LEU A 39 -2.26 10.97 -0.31
C LEU A 39 -2.85 12.36 -0.11
N TRP A 40 -4.11 12.51 -0.48
CA TRP A 40 -4.85 13.73 -0.27
C TRP A 40 -5.79 13.61 0.93
N LEU A 41 -5.79 14.64 1.75
CA LEU A 41 -6.72 14.78 2.85
C LEU A 41 -7.77 15.84 2.48
N PHE A 42 -9.03 15.48 2.52
CA PHE A 42 -10.14 16.39 2.23
C PHE A 42 -11.17 16.41 3.37
N ALA A 43 -11.75 17.58 3.61
CA ALA A 43 -12.78 17.72 4.64
C ALA A 43 -14.08 17.02 4.19
N SER A 44 -14.65 16.21 5.08
CA SER A 44 -16.00 15.66 4.88
C SER A 44 -17.03 16.78 5.00
N ASN A 45 -17.97 16.83 4.06
CA ASN A 45 -19.14 17.74 4.12
C ASN A 45 -20.28 17.18 4.99
N GLU A 46 -20.11 16.02 5.59
CA GLU A 46 -21.11 15.43 6.49
C GLU A 46 -21.11 16.19 7.81
N ALA A 47 -22.26 16.78 8.16
CA ALA A 47 -22.42 17.63 9.35
C ALA A 47 -22.00 16.97 10.67
N ASP A 48 -22.05 15.63 10.72
CA ASP A 48 -21.74 14.84 11.93
C ASP A 48 -20.29 14.34 11.99
N ARG A 49 -19.48 14.58 10.96
CA ARG A 49 -18.11 14.07 10.86
C ARG A 49 -17.16 15.15 10.35
N GLN A 50 -16.77 16.07 11.22
CA GLN A 50 -15.74 17.10 10.93
C GLN A 50 -14.34 16.50 10.97
N ARG A 51 -14.07 15.46 10.17
CA ARG A 51 -12.74 14.87 10.06
C ARG A 51 -12.27 14.83 8.60
N PHE A 52 -10.99 14.83 8.41
CA PHE A 52 -10.40 14.65 7.10
C PHE A 52 -10.48 13.18 6.67
N LEU A 53 -10.96 12.97 5.46
CA LEU A 53 -10.97 11.68 4.79
C LEU A 53 -9.76 11.56 3.87
N LEU A 54 -9.36 10.33 3.56
CA LEU A 54 -8.25 10.06 2.66
C LEU A 54 -8.73 9.82 1.24
N HIS A 55 -7.96 10.32 0.29
CA HIS A 55 -8.06 9.96 -1.11
C HIS A 55 -6.68 9.58 -1.62
N ALA A 56 -6.51 8.33 -2.01
CA ALA A 56 -5.30 7.82 -2.62
C ALA A 56 -5.21 8.28 -4.07
N TRP A 57 -4.00 8.61 -4.52
CA TRP A 57 -3.71 9.12 -5.86
C TRP A 57 -2.43 8.50 -6.37
N ASP A 58 -2.30 8.31 -7.67
CA ASP A 58 -1.09 8.03 -8.45
C ASP A 58 -0.08 7.02 -7.85
N PRO A 59 -0.44 5.75 -7.56
CA PRO A 59 0.45 4.77 -6.94
C PRO A 59 1.43 4.16 -7.98
N ASP A 60 2.13 4.98 -8.75
CA ASP A 60 3.02 4.54 -9.83
C ASP A 60 4.40 4.06 -9.34
N ASP A 61 4.87 4.57 -8.20
CA ASP A 61 6.14 4.17 -7.58
C ASP A 61 6.06 2.89 -6.75
N SER A 62 5.33 1.90 -7.26
CA SER A 62 5.16 0.59 -6.62
C SER A 62 6.27 -0.39 -7.00
N PHE A 63 6.66 -1.25 -6.04
CA PHE A 63 7.75 -2.24 -6.16
C PHE A 63 9.12 -1.60 -6.42
N GLU A 64 9.31 -0.38 -5.96
CA GLU A 64 10.56 0.36 -6.03
C GLU A 64 11.43 0.17 -4.78
N THR A 65 12.73 0.39 -4.94
CA THR A 65 13.66 0.28 -3.80
C THR A 65 13.61 1.53 -2.95
N CYS A 66 13.31 1.36 -1.64
CA CYS A 66 13.30 2.49 -0.72
C CYS A 66 14.66 3.18 -0.63
N HIS A 67 14.69 4.43 -1.05
CA HIS A 67 15.89 5.27 -1.06
C HIS A 67 16.10 6.07 0.24
N ARG A 68 15.14 6.02 1.18
CA ARG A 68 15.20 6.79 2.43
C ARG A 68 16.23 6.19 3.39
N GLN A 69 17.16 7.03 3.86
CA GLN A 69 18.25 6.64 4.72
C GLN A 69 18.49 7.67 5.84
N GLY A 70 19.22 7.27 6.86
CA GLY A 70 19.62 8.16 7.94
C GLY A 70 18.43 8.75 8.70
N ARG A 71 18.35 10.08 8.79
CA ARG A 71 17.31 10.80 9.54
C ARG A 71 15.93 10.74 8.90
N ASP A 72 15.86 10.51 7.59
CA ASP A 72 14.61 10.43 6.84
C ASP A 72 13.96 9.04 6.94
N ALA A 73 14.74 8.05 7.34
CA ALA A 73 14.22 6.71 7.58
C ALA A 73 13.46 6.64 8.91
N ILE A 74 12.25 6.11 8.87
CA ILE A 74 11.40 5.88 10.05
C ILE A 74 11.44 4.40 10.42
N GLY A 75 11.50 4.14 11.73
CA GLY A 75 11.53 2.79 12.28
C GLY A 75 12.92 2.16 12.33
N ASN A 76 13.04 1.12 13.14
CA ASN A 76 14.24 0.31 13.31
C ASN A 76 14.27 -0.87 12.29
N ALA A 77 15.34 -1.68 12.33
CA ALA A 77 15.51 -2.82 11.42
C ALA A 77 14.35 -3.83 11.49
N THR A 78 13.65 -3.95 12.62
CA THR A 78 12.50 -4.84 12.78
C THR A 78 11.26 -4.23 12.14
N THR A 79 10.94 -2.97 12.45
CA THR A 79 9.73 -2.31 11.93
C THR A 79 9.78 -2.15 10.41
N LYS A 80 10.95 -1.92 9.82
CA LYS A 80 11.14 -1.85 8.36
C LYS A 80 10.80 -3.13 7.61
N GLN A 81 10.70 -4.26 8.28
CA GLN A 81 10.29 -5.52 7.65
C GLN A 81 8.80 -5.54 7.28
N PHE A 82 7.99 -4.77 7.98
CA PHE A 82 6.53 -4.71 7.81
C PHE A 82 5.96 -3.27 7.75
N LEU A 83 6.82 -2.28 7.62
CA LEU A 83 6.48 -0.87 7.39
C LEU A 83 7.45 -0.33 6.33
N TYR A 84 7.01 -0.30 5.07
CA TYR A 84 7.90 0.00 3.96
C TYR A 84 8.02 1.52 3.75
N CYS A 85 9.22 1.99 3.58
CA CYS A 85 9.60 3.34 3.20
C CYS A 85 8.85 4.50 3.95
N ALA A 86 8.46 4.26 5.20
CA ALA A 86 7.68 5.19 6.00
C ALA A 86 8.38 6.55 6.15
N GLU A 87 7.63 7.65 6.01
CA GLU A 87 8.17 9.01 6.00
C GLU A 87 7.27 10.05 6.66
N GLY A 88 5.98 9.78 6.78
CA GLY A 88 5.00 10.73 7.27
C GLY A 88 5.11 11.03 8.77
N THR A 89 4.56 12.17 9.18
CA THR A 89 4.50 12.52 10.61
C THR A 89 3.69 11.51 11.42
N ILE A 90 2.63 10.95 10.83
CA ILE A 90 1.79 9.91 11.46
C ILE A 90 2.60 8.63 11.64
N ASP A 91 3.45 8.27 10.69
CA ASP A 91 4.33 7.10 10.78
C ASP A 91 5.32 7.20 11.94
N ARG A 92 5.82 8.41 12.21
CA ARG A 92 6.67 8.67 13.40
C ARG A 92 5.92 8.43 14.70
N VAL A 93 4.63 8.79 14.75
CA VAL A 93 3.78 8.49 15.91
C VAL A 93 3.51 7.00 16.01
N LEU A 94 3.28 6.35 14.86
CA LEU A 94 3.01 4.91 14.78
C LEU A 94 4.16 4.09 15.36
N VAL A 95 5.40 4.34 14.94
CA VAL A 95 6.56 3.56 15.41
C VAL A 95 6.92 3.81 16.89
N ARG A 96 6.37 4.85 17.50
CA ARG A 96 6.55 5.20 18.92
C ARG A 96 5.43 4.70 19.84
N SER A 97 4.34 4.21 19.27
CA SER A 97 3.15 3.81 20.00
C SER A 97 2.81 2.36 19.74
N SER A 98 2.94 1.52 20.78
CA SER A 98 2.58 0.09 20.68
C SER A 98 1.12 -0.12 20.27
N ASP A 99 0.20 0.71 20.76
CA ASP A 99 -1.21 0.65 20.41
C ASP A 99 -1.44 0.99 18.93
N MET A 100 -0.80 2.05 18.43
CA MET A 100 -0.89 2.44 17.03
C MET A 100 -0.26 1.38 16.11
N MET A 101 0.91 0.86 16.47
CA MET A 101 1.58 -0.20 15.75
C MET A 101 0.73 -1.48 15.69
N MET A 102 0.09 -1.86 16.80
CA MET A 102 -0.81 -2.99 16.84
C MET A 102 -1.98 -2.83 15.87
N ARG A 103 -2.62 -1.66 15.88
CA ARG A 103 -3.73 -1.35 14.97
C ARG A 103 -3.27 -1.40 13.52
N TYR A 104 -2.10 -0.85 13.22
CA TYR A 104 -1.51 -0.93 11.90
C TYR A 104 -1.28 -2.39 11.46
N LEU A 105 -0.70 -3.23 12.32
CA LEU A 105 -0.44 -4.64 11.99
C LEU A 105 -1.75 -5.43 11.79
N LYS A 106 -2.81 -5.10 12.52
CA LYS A 106 -4.15 -5.66 12.29
C LYS A 106 -4.68 -5.26 10.92
N GLU A 107 -4.57 -4.00 10.54
CA GLU A 107 -4.98 -3.54 9.20
C GLU A 107 -4.09 -4.14 8.10
N LEU A 108 -2.78 -4.26 8.31
CA LEU A 108 -1.89 -4.94 7.38
C LEU A 108 -2.29 -6.41 7.19
N ASN A 109 -2.53 -7.11 8.28
CA ASN A 109 -2.97 -8.50 8.22
C ASN A 109 -4.32 -8.64 7.51
N TYR A 110 -5.27 -7.73 7.79
CA TYR A 110 -6.57 -7.67 7.11
C TYR A 110 -6.40 -7.47 5.60
N VAL A 111 -5.61 -6.49 5.19
CA VAL A 111 -5.33 -6.21 3.77
C VAL A 111 -4.73 -7.43 3.07
N LEU A 112 -3.77 -8.09 3.72
CA LEU A 112 -3.08 -9.25 3.14
C LEU A 112 -3.95 -10.51 3.05
N ARG A 113 -4.96 -10.68 3.92
CA ARG A 113 -5.80 -11.89 3.96
C ARG A 113 -7.15 -11.71 3.30
N GLU A 114 -7.82 -10.60 3.61
CA GLU A 114 -9.21 -10.38 3.22
C GLU A 114 -9.35 -9.37 2.09
N GLY A 115 -8.43 -8.41 2.03
CA GLY A 115 -8.59 -7.26 1.15
C GLY A 115 -8.52 -7.60 -0.33
N LEU A 116 -7.70 -8.57 -0.73
CA LEU A 116 -7.41 -8.80 -2.15
C LEU A 116 -7.10 -10.27 -2.53
N THR A 117 -7.27 -11.26 -1.64
CA THR A 117 -6.83 -12.64 -1.93
C THR A 117 -7.47 -13.23 -3.19
N ASP A 118 -8.78 -13.13 -3.32
CA ASP A 118 -9.47 -13.57 -4.54
C ASP A 118 -9.64 -12.40 -5.54
N GLY A 119 -9.51 -11.16 -5.05
CA GLY A 119 -9.72 -9.94 -5.81
C GLY A 119 -8.57 -9.61 -6.76
N LEU A 120 -7.31 -9.76 -6.35
CA LEU A 120 -6.17 -9.39 -7.19
C LEU A 120 -6.16 -10.19 -8.49
N HIS A 121 -6.26 -11.51 -8.41
CA HIS A 121 -6.32 -12.36 -9.60
C HIS A 121 -7.52 -12.04 -10.49
N ALA A 122 -8.71 -11.84 -9.91
CA ALA A 122 -9.91 -11.46 -10.64
C ALA A 122 -9.76 -10.08 -11.32
N ILE A 123 -9.13 -9.12 -10.65
CA ILE A 123 -8.81 -7.80 -11.23
C ILE A 123 -7.85 -7.97 -12.41
N VAL A 124 -6.78 -8.77 -12.26
CA VAL A 124 -5.81 -9.02 -13.32
C VAL A 124 -6.49 -9.65 -14.54
N ILE A 125 -7.33 -10.67 -14.35
CA ILE A 125 -8.10 -11.30 -15.45
C ILE A 125 -9.00 -10.28 -16.14
N GLU A 126 -9.70 -9.44 -15.40
CA GLU A 126 -10.56 -8.41 -15.99
C GLU A 126 -9.75 -7.35 -16.74
N GLN A 127 -8.61 -6.92 -16.20
CA GLN A 127 -7.70 -5.99 -16.89
C GLN A 127 -7.14 -6.60 -18.18
N GLU A 128 -6.76 -7.88 -18.18
CA GLU A 128 -6.36 -8.58 -19.41
C GLU A 128 -7.47 -8.58 -20.46
N ARG A 129 -8.70 -8.82 -20.03
CA ARG A 129 -9.85 -8.78 -20.94
C ARG A 129 -10.05 -7.40 -21.55
N GLN A 130 -9.91 -6.34 -20.72
CA GLN A 130 -10.01 -4.96 -21.18
C GLN A 130 -8.87 -4.58 -22.12
N ILE A 131 -7.63 -4.95 -21.81
CA ILE A 131 -6.47 -4.74 -22.69
C ILE A 131 -6.73 -5.38 -24.04
N LYS A 132 -7.13 -6.65 -24.09
CA LYS A 132 -7.44 -7.34 -25.35
C LYS A 132 -8.57 -6.67 -26.13
N HIS A 133 -9.59 -6.18 -25.44
CA HIS A 133 -10.70 -5.47 -26.08
C HIS A 133 -10.24 -4.13 -26.68
N LEU A 134 -9.48 -3.34 -25.93
CA LEU A 134 -8.94 -2.07 -26.40
C LEU A 134 -7.98 -2.24 -27.56
N MET A 135 -7.14 -3.30 -27.53
CA MET A 135 -6.16 -3.58 -28.59
C MET A 135 -6.78 -4.05 -29.90
N ASN A 136 -8.03 -4.52 -29.88
CA ASN A 136 -8.78 -4.83 -31.09
C ASN A 136 -9.29 -3.58 -31.84
N ASP A 137 -9.28 -2.42 -31.17
CA ASP A 137 -9.61 -1.14 -31.81
C ASP A 137 -8.32 -0.34 -32.11
N GLU A 138 -7.77 -0.57 -33.30
CA GLU A 138 -6.51 0.07 -33.74
C GLU A 138 -6.59 1.60 -33.76
N THR A 139 -7.78 2.17 -33.80
CA THR A 139 -7.97 3.62 -33.82
C THR A 139 -7.94 4.23 -32.42
N ALA A 140 -8.32 3.45 -31.40
CA ALA A 140 -8.37 3.92 -30.00
C ALA A 140 -6.99 4.01 -29.33
N LEU A 141 -5.99 3.29 -29.85
CA LEU A 141 -4.77 3.00 -29.09
C LEU A 141 -3.59 3.92 -29.32
N GLY A 142 -3.66 4.80 -30.30
CA GLY A 142 -2.49 5.61 -30.60
C GLY A 142 -1.22 4.76 -30.77
N LEU A 143 -1.31 3.60 -31.45
CA LEU A 143 -0.17 2.70 -31.74
C LEU A 143 1.07 3.45 -32.22
N THR A 144 0.86 4.56 -32.95
CA THR A 144 1.92 5.44 -33.39
C THR A 144 2.68 6.06 -32.22
N GLU A 145 1.99 6.44 -31.16
CA GLU A 145 2.59 7.03 -29.97
C GLU A 145 3.28 5.95 -29.11
N LEU A 146 2.63 4.80 -28.95
CA LEU A 146 3.26 3.65 -28.26
C LEU A 146 4.57 3.21 -28.94
N ARG A 147 4.62 3.21 -30.27
CA ARG A 147 5.85 2.89 -31.03
C ARG A 147 6.97 3.93 -30.82
N LYS A 148 6.63 5.19 -30.56
CA LYS A 148 7.64 6.21 -30.20
C LYS A 148 8.27 5.90 -28.84
N LEU A 149 7.47 5.46 -27.88
CA LEU A 149 7.92 5.11 -26.54
C LEU A 149 8.67 3.77 -26.52
N LYS A 150 8.18 2.78 -27.28
CA LYS A 150 8.75 1.43 -27.35
C LYS A 150 8.81 0.95 -28.81
N PRO A 151 9.91 1.16 -29.50
CA PRO A 151 10.07 0.83 -30.93
C PRO A 151 9.89 -0.66 -31.27
N SER A 152 10.00 -1.56 -30.28
CA SER A 152 9.78 -3.00 -30.46
C SER A 152 8.32 -3.38 -30.68
N ILE A 153 7.37 -2.49 -30.37
CA ILE A 153 5.94 -2.74 -30.58
C ILE A 153 5.60 -2.51 -32.06
N ASN A 154 5.38 -3.58 -32.80
CA ASN A 154 5.08 -3.52 -34.24
C ASN A 154 3.58 -3.66 -34.56
N SER A 155 2.81 -4.27 -33.66
CA SER A 155 1.38 -4.53 -33.82
C SER A 155 0.61 -4.27 -32.52
N ALA A 156 -0.73 -4.24 -32.61
CA ALA A 156 -1.61 -4.23 -31.45
C ALA A 156 -1.46 -5.51 -30.61
N ASP A 157 -1.22 -6.63 -31.26
CA ASP A 157 -0.97 -7.90 -30.57
C ASP A 157 0.32 -7.85 -29.75
N ASP A 158 1.43 -7.31 -30.29
CA ASP A 158 2.68 -7.13 -29.54
C ASP A 158 2.47 -6.23 -28.32
N ALA A 159 1.74 -5.13 -28.46
CA ALA A 159 1.41 -4.23 -27.37
C ALA A 159 0.56 -4.92 -26.29
N SER A 160 -0.44 -5.69 -26.72
CA SER A 160 -1.29 -6.46 -25.81
C SER A 160 -0.49 -7.47 -25.01
N VAL A 161 0.36 -8.25 -25.67
CA VAL A 161 1.22 -9.25 -25.01
C VAL A 161 2.17 -8.58 -24.01
N GLU A 162 2.78 -7.47 -24.35
CA GLU A 162 3.69 -6.74 -23.48
C GLU A 162 2.97 -6.23 -22.19
N MET A 163 1.79 -5.61 -22.36
CA MET A 163 1.01 -5.09 -21.23
C MET A 163 0.53 -6.23 -20.33
N ILE A 164 0.06 -7.34 -20.90
CA ILE A 164 -0.39 -8.51 -20.14
C ILE A 164 0.78 -9.12 -19.37
N ASN A 165 1.94 -9.25 -19.99
CA ASN A 165 3.14 -9.78 -19.34
C ASN A 165 3.57 -8.89 -18.17
N SER A 166 3.54 -7.56 -18.33
CA SER A 166 3.83 -6.62 -17.26
C SER A 166 2.83 -6.75 -16.11
N LEU A 167 1.53 -6.85 -16.42
CA LEU A 167 0.48 -7.03 -15.41
C LEU A 167 0.67 -8.33 -14.61
N ARG A 168 1.00 -9.44 -15.28
CA ARG A 168 1.30 -10.72 -14.64
C ARG A 168 2.57 -10.69 -13.80
N TYR A 169 3.57 -9.97 -14.25
CA TYR A 169 4.79 -9.76 -13.48
C TYR A 169 4.49 -9.05 -12.16
N TYR A 170 3.73 -7.96 -12.16
CA TYR A 170 3.35 -7.25 -10.94
C TYR A 170 2.42 -8.07 -10.03
N GLU A 171 1.51 -8.88 -10.59
CA GLU A 171 0.72 -9.85 -9.82
C GLU A 171 1.63 -10.81 -9.04
N THR A 172 2.67 -11.32 -9.71
CA THR A 172 3.64 -12.24 -9.08
C THR A 172 4.41 -11.55 -7.95
N LEU A 173 4.92 -10.34 -8.17
CA LEU A 173 5.62 -9.56 -7.15
C LEU A 173 4.72 -9.30 -5.92
N ALA A 174 3.48 -8.89 -6.16
CA ALA A 174 2.52 -8.63 -5.10
C ALA A 174 2.24 -9.89 -4.26
N GLU A 175 2.08 -11.05 -4.90
CA GLU A 175 1.85 -12.32 -4.20
C GLU A 175 3.08 -12.80 -3.41
N GLU A 176 4.27 -12.69 -3.98
CA GLU A 176 5.53 -13.00 -3.29
C GLU A 176 5.72 -12.12 -2.06
N ARG A 177 5.45 -10.83 -2.19
CA ARG A 177 5.52 -9.88 -1.09
C ARG A 177 4.48 -10.18 -0.03
N ARG A 178 3.23 -10.47 -0.42
CA ARG A 178 2.16 -10.89 0.48
C ARG A 178 2.58 -12.07 1.34
N MET A 179 3.09 -13.12 0.72
CA MET A 179 3.56 -14.32 1.41
C MET A 179 4.72 -14.03 2.36
N THR A 180 5.63 -13.13 1.98
CA THR A 180 6.73 -12.69 2.82
C THR A 180 6.24 -11.97 4.07
N LEU A 181 5.31 -11.04 3.92
CA LEU A 181 4.71 -10.30 5.03
C LEU A 181 3.91 -11.20 5.96
N LEU A 182 3.10 -12.13 5.43
CA LEU A 182 2.33 -13.08 6.24
C LEU A 182 3.21 -14.06 7.04
N ARG A 183 4.44 -14.31 6.61
CA ARG A 183 5.41 -15.11 7.36
C ARG A 183 6.13 -14.32 8.45
N ASN A 184 6.03 -13.00 8.44
CA ASN A 184 6.61 -12.18 9.50
C ASN A 184 5.89 -12.45 10.82
N PRO A 185 6.58 -12.82 11.91
CA PRO A 185 5.95 -13.23 13.16
C PRO A 185 5.07 -12.14 13.79
N TYR A 186 5.41 -10.87 13.60
CA TYR A 186 4.62 -9.75 14.09
C TYR A 186 3.32 -9.57 13.32
N VAL A 187 3.37 -9.69 12.00
CA VAL A 187 2.17 -9.63 11.13
C VAL A 187 1.28 -10.83 11.39
N TYR A 188 1.86 -12.03 11.49
CA TYR A 188 1.11 -13.27 11.74
C TYR A 188 0.36 -13.21 13.08
N ALA A 189 1.04 -12.82 14.15
CA ALA A 189 0.45 -12.79 15.49
C ALA A 189 -0.63 -11.71 15.65
N ALA A 190 -0.62 -10.63 14.85
CA ALA A 190 -1.66 -9.61 14.86
C ALA A 190 -3.06 -10.11 14.43
N TRP A 191 -3.15 -11.31 13.87
CA TRP A 191 -4.42 -11.95 13.52
C TRP A 191 -5.17 -12.54 14.71
N GLY A 192 -4.44 -13.01 15.75
CA GLY A 192 -5.03 -13.54 16.98
C GLY A 192 -5.37 -12.44 17.99
N ASP A 193 -6.34 -12.73 18.87
CA ASP A 193 -6.63 -11.86 20.02
C ASP A 193 -5.62 -12.02 21.18
N ASP A 194 -4.55 -12.79 20.96
CA ASP A 194 -3.56 -13.11 21.96
C ASP A 194 -2.78 -11.89 22.42
N GLU A 195 -2.52 -11.81 23.73
CA GLU A 195 -1.76 -10.72 24.36
C GLU A 195 -0.37 -10.56 23.72
N TRP A 196 -0.23 -9.51 22.95
CA TRP A 196 1.03 -9.14 22.32
C TRP A 196 2.03 -8.62 23.33
N SER A 197 3.01 -9.41 23.63
CA SER A 197 4.21 -8.94 24.32
C SER A 197 5.13 -8.25 23.29
N SER A 198 5.04 -6.91 23.27
CA SER A 198 6.06 -5.98 22.76
C SER A 198 6.66 -6.24 21.37
N VAL A 199 6.08 -5.62 20.32
CA VAL A 199 6.89 -5.19 19.17
C VAL A 199 7.99 -4.28 19.72
N PRO A 200 9.28 -4.54 19.40
CA PRO A 200 10.34 -3.62 19.81
C PRO A 200 10.15 -2.29 19.07
N LEU A 201 9.64 -1.32 19.81
CA LEU A 201 9.48 0.04 19.31
C LEU A 201 10.83 0.75 19.28
N ASP A 202 10.95 1.73 18.41
CA ASP A 202 12.12 2.58 18.36
C ASP A 202 12.06 3.60 19.50
N GLU A 203 12.74 3.32 20.61
CA GLU A 203 12.78 4.19 21.79
C GLU A 203 13.56 5.50 21.53
N ASN A 204 14.29 5.58 20.41
CA ASN A 204 15.17 6.70 20.08
C ASN A 204 14.57 7.68 19.05
N CYS A 205 13.31 7.52 18.71
CA CYS A 205 12.61 8.46 17.81
C CYS A 205 12.00 9.63 18.53
#